data_f7a0da34b395f1d1e6371d5582e5fe46
#
_entry.id   f7a0da34b395f1d1e6371d5582e5fe46
#
_cell.length_a   1.000
_cell.length_b   1.000
_cell.length_c   1.000
_cell.angle_alpha   90.00
_cell.angle_beta   90.00
_cell.angle_gamma   90.00
#
_symmetry.space_group_name_H-M   'P 1'
#
loop_
_entity.id
_entity.type
_entity.pdbx_description
1 polymer ?
#
loop_
_entity_poly.entity_id
_entity_poly.type
_entity_poly.pdbx_seq_one_letter_code
_entity_poly.pdbx_strand_id
1 'polypeptide(L)'
;DKNAYFGDLHVHTQNSFDAYSFGTISTPAHAYRYAQGQAIVHPTGYQIQLSRPLDFYAVTDHAMFLGLLVEAADTSSKFSQYKLSKPFHNLNESVNSGLLSIMKRANLFRPFARDVRKGIEEGSIDNSEILKVGSSVWQETIKAADNAYVPGTFTTFAGYEYSEGSASPILNTLHRNVIFRDTENLPAVLFSRLDSNDPEKLWDWMDNLRAKGVESLAIPHNSNLSGGLSFMLDDFNGVEIDEDFAQKRALNEPLVEITQ
;
A
#
# COMPACT_ATOMS: atom_id res chain seq x y z
N ASP A 1 9.94 -31.24 14.55
CA ASP A 1 9.66 -30.05 15.36
C ASP A 1 9.18 -28.94 14.41
N LYS A 2 8.20 -28.14 14.85
CA LYS A 2 7.70 -26.98 14.13
C LYS A 2 8.31 -25.72 14.75
N ASN A 3 8.89 -24.83 13.93
CA ASN A 3 9.35 -23.54 14.36
C ASN A 3 8.22 -22.51 14.23
N ALA A 4 8.14 -21.58 15.17
CA ALA A 4 7.28 -20.40 15.06
C ALA A 4 8.12 -19.25 14.48
N TYR A 5 7.58 -18.60 13.43
CA TYR A 5 8.17 -17.44 12.81
C TYR A 5 7.27 -16.23 13.05
N PHE A 6 7.85 -15.07 13.30
CA PHE A 6 7.16 -13.83 13.63
C PHE A 6 7.54 -12.77 12.61
N GLY A 7 6.56 -12.11 12.02
CA GLY A 7 6.78 -11.08 11.02
C GLY A 7 5.57 -10.19 10.86
N ASP A 8 5.68 -9.24 9.92
CA ASP A 8 4.61 -8.32 9.59
C ASP A 8 4.50 -8.20 8.06
N LEU A 9 3.28 -8.31 7.55
CA LEU A 9 2.94 -8.21 6.12
C LEU A 9 1.96 -7.06 5.85
N HIS A 10 1.79 -6.14 6.82
CA HIS A 10 0.91 -4.99 6.71
C HIS A 10 1.61 -3.73 7.22
N VAL A 11 2.43 -3.13 6.38
CA VAL A 11 3.33 -2.03 6.75
C VAL A 11 3.30 -0.92 5.73
N HIS A 12 3.03 0.30 6.19
CA HIS A 12 3.04 1.50 5.37
C HIS A 12 4.24 2.38 5.67
N THR A 13 4.83 2.93 4.61
CA THR A 13 5.93 3.88 4.65
C THR A 13 5.47 5.28 4.22
N GLN A 14 6.40 6.22 4.08
CA GLN A 14 6.09 7.56 3.52
C GLN A 14 5.48 7.50 2.11
N ASN A 15 5.60 6.38 1.41
CA ASN A 15 5.11 6.22 0.05
C ASN A 15 3.60 5.93 0.00
N SER A 16 3.01 5.52 1.13
CA SER A 16 1.57 5.36 1.28
C SER A 16 0.91 6.71 1.59
N PHE A 17 -0.17 7.03 0.91
CA PHE A 17 -0.84 8.33 1.05
C PHE A 17 -1.33 8.62 2.47
N ASP A 18 -1.81 7.61 3.16
CA ASP A 18 -2.30 7.69 4.53
C ASP A 18 -1.16 7.89 5.53
N ALA A 19 -0.14 7.03 5.50
CA ALA A 19 1.02 7.12 6.37
C ALA A 19 1.74 8.48 6.19
N TYR A 20 1.94 8.94 4.94
CA TYR A 20 2.51 10.27 4.67
C TYR A 20 1.65 11.38 5.26
N SER A 21 0.34 11.31 5.08
CA SER A 21 -0.60 12.31 5.59
C SER A 21 -0.56 12.39 7.12
N PHE A 22 -0.31 11.28 7.81
CA PHE A 22 -0.17 11.24 9.26
C PHE A 22 1.24 11.51 9.78
N GLY A 23 2.20 11.78 8.89
CA GLY A 23 3.53 12.26 9.28
C GLY A 23 4.65 11.23 9.20
N THR A 24 4.40 10.04 8.62
CA THR A 24 5.44 9.06 8.38
C THR A 24 6.46 9.61 7.39
N ILE A 25 7.75 9.52 7.76
CA ILE A 25 8.90 9.90 6.93
C ILE A 25 9.84 8.72 6.67
N SER A 26 9.47 7.54 7.15
CA SER A 26 10.25 6.32 6.97
C SER A 26 10.10 5.80 5.55
N THR A 27 11.22 5.52 4.90
CA THR A 27 11.28 4.87 3.59
C THR A 27 11.14 3.35 3.71
N PRO A 28 10.90 2.60 2.63
CA PRO A 28 10.94 1.13 2.65
C PRO A 28 12.24 0.58 3.26
N ALA A 29 13.39 1.16 2.94
CA ALA A 29 14.67 0.75 3.52
C ALA A 29 14.73 0.95 5.05
N HIS A 30 14.13 2.02 5.57
CA HIS A 30 14.01 2.24 7.02
C HIS A 30 13.11 1.18 7.67
N ALA A 31 11.99 0.82 7.02
CA ALA A 31 11.06 -0.18 7.52
C ALA A 31 11.72 -1.56 7.64
N TYR A 32 12.45 -2.01 6.61
CA TYR A 32 13.20 -3.27 6.69
C TYR A 32 14.32 -3.26 7.75
N ARG A 33 15.05 -2.14 7.89
CA ARG A 33 16.06 -1.99 8.96
C ARG A 33 15.42 -2.11 10.35
N TYR A 34 14.28 -1.48 10.56
CA TYR A 34 13.52 -1.57 11.80
C TYR A 34 13.10 -3.02 12.10
N ALA A 35 12.56 -3.72 11.09
CA ALA A 35 12.18 -5.12 11.21
C ALA A 35 13.38 -6.04 11.57
N GLN A 36 14.58 -5.72 11.09
CA GLN A 36 15.83 -6.39 11.47
C GLN A 36 16.34 -6.01 12.88
N GLY A 37 15.55 -5.24 13.65
CA GLY A 37 15.95 -4.82 15.00
C GLY A 37 16.97 -3.68 15.05
N GLN A 38 17.17 -2.94 13.95
CA GLN A 38 18.01 -1.74 13.93
C GLN A 38 17.19 -0.50 14.33
N ALA A 39 17.83 0.44 15.02
CA ALA A 39 17.19 1.69 15.39
C ALA A 39 16.92 2.57 14.17
N ILE A 40 15.74 3.18 14.14
CA ILE A 40 15.37 4.25 13.19
C ILE A 40 14.92 5.49 13.96
N VAL A 41 14.90 6.63 13.26
CA VAL A 41 14.48 7.91 13.87
C VAL A 41 12.99 8.11 13.65
N HIS A 42 12.25 8.29 14.75
CA HIS A 42 10.85 8.70 14.70
C HIS A 42 10.73 10.15 14.18
N PRO A 43 9.65 10.54 13.50
CA PRO A 43 9.48 11.91 12.97
C PRO A 43 9.65 13.03 14.01
N THR A 44 9.42 12.75 15.30
CA THR A 44 9.61 13.71 16.39
C THR A 44 11.02 13.72 16.99
N GLY A 45 11.98 12.97 16.38
CA GLY A 45 13.42 13.06 16.64
C GLY A 45 14.01 12.04 17.63
N TYR A 46 13.21 11.19 18.27
CA TYR A 46 13.75 10.11 19.11
C TYR A 46 13.97 8.81 18.33
N GLN A 47 14.81 7.93 18.84
CA GLN A 47 15.04 6.62 18.24
C GLN A 47 13.98 5.62 18.69
N ILE A 48 13.57 4.76 17.76
CA ILE A 48 12.73 3.58 18.02
C ILE A 48 13.44 2.35 17.50
N GLN A 49 13.27 1.24 18.21
CA GLN A 49 13.92 -0.03 17.90
C GLN A 49 13.06 -1.18 18.44
N LEU A 50 12.96 -2.27 17.68
CA LEU A 50 12.35 -3.50 18.18
C LEU A 50 13.26 -4.15 19.24
N SER A 51 12.66 -4.77 20.24
CA SER A 51 13.39 -5.51 21.28
C SER A 51 14.08 -6.77 20.73
N ARG A 52 13.58 -7.31 19.63
CA ARG A 52 14.17 -8.40 18.85
C ARG A 52 13.81 -8.26 17.37
N PRO A 53 14.66 -8.73 16.45
CA PRO A 53 14.34 -8.79 15.03
C PRO A 53 13.09 -9.65 14.75
N LEU A 54 12.41 -9.35 13.66
CA LEU A 54 11.39 -10.22 13.05
C LEU A 54 12.07 -11.26 12.16
N ASP A 55 11.33 -12.33 11.82
CA ASP A 55 11.81 -13.40 10.94
C ASP A 55 11.46 -13.11 9.47
N PHE A 56 10.35 -12.39 9.22
CA PHE A 56 9.93 -12.01 7.87
C PHE A 56 9.22 -10.65 7.86
N TYR A 57 9.20 -10.00 6.69
CA TYR A 57 8.59 -8.67 6.56
C TYR A 57 8.22 -8.33 5.12
N ALA A 58 7.15 -7.55 4.94
CA ALA A 58 6.82 -6.91 3.68
C ALA A 58 6.35 -5.47 3.91
N VAL A 59 6.86 -4.54 3.11
CA VAL A 59 6.28 -3.22 2.96
C VAL A 59 5.12 -3.32 1.99
N THR A 60 3.95 -2.80 2.39
CA THR A 60 2.68 -2.93 1.65
C THR A 60 1.98 -1.57 1.51
N ASP A 61 2.72 -0.58 1.03
CA ASP A 61 2.16 0.76 0.75
C ASP A 61 0.98 0.67 -0.22
N HIS A 62 -0.02 1.54 -0.07
CA HIS A 62 -1.15 1.62 -0.99
C HIS A 62 -0.71 1.87 -2.42
N ALA A 63 -1.14 1.02 -3.37
CA ALA A 63 -0.80 1.19 -4.79
C ALA A 63 -1.44 2.44 -5.41
N MET A 64 -2.62 2.83 -4.93
CA MET A 64 -3.28 4.04 -5.41
C MET A 64 -2.47 5.28 -5.02
N PHE A 65 -1.96 6.00 -6.04
CA PHE A 65 -1.11 7.18 -5.84
C PHE A 65 0.17 6.90 -5.05
N LEU A 66 0.77 5.72 -5.23
CA LEU A 66 2.01 5.30 -4.58
C LEU A 66 3.11 6.36 -4.79
N GLY A 67 3.65 6.89 -3.67
CA GLY A 67 4.68 7.92 -3.67
C GLY A 67 4.23 9.32 -4.08
N LEU A 68 3.02 9.51 -4.58
CA LEU A 68 2.59 10.77 -5.17
C LEU A 68 2.53 11.93 -4.17
N LEU A 69 2.26 11.68 -2.90
CA LEU A 69 2.27 12.73 -1.87
C LEU A 69 3.68 13.20 -1.52
N VAL A 70 4.67 12.31 -1.61
CA VAL A 70 6.09 12.67 -1.47
C VAL A 70 6.48 13.61 -2.61
N GLU A 71 6.12 13.25 -3.85
CA GLU A 71 6.33 14.11 -5.02
C GLU A 71 5.59 15.44 -4.92
N ALA A 72 4.34 15.43 -4.45
CA ALA A 72 3.58 16.66 -4.24
C ALA A 72 4.23 17.60 -3.21
N ALA A 73 4.91 17.05 -2.21
CA ALA A 73 5.56 17.81 -1.14
C ALA A 73 6.96 18.32 -1.52
N ASP A 74 7.66 17.62 -2.40
CA ASP A 74 8.98 18.02 -2.88
C ASP A 74 8.87 19.19 -3.86
N THR A 75 9.17 20.39 -3.39
CA THR A 75 9.07 21.63 -4.19
C THR A 75 9.99 21.66 -5.41
N SER A 76 10.95 20.74 -5.52
CA SER A 76 11.81 20.57 -6.70
C SER A 76 11.17 19.69 -7.77
N SER A 77 10.16 18.89 -7.43
CA SER A 77 9.49 18.00 -8.35
C SER A 77 8.57 18.75 -9.33
N LYS A 78 8.36 18.15 -10.51
CA LYS A 78 7.40 18.69 -11.50
C LYS A 78 5.97 18.63 -10.97
N PHE A 79 5.59 17.53 -10.30
CA PHE A 79 4.25 17.35 -9.76
C PHE A 79 3.91 18.35 -8.67
N SER A 80 4.89 18.82 -7.89
CA SER A 80 4.69 19.83 -6.84
C SER A 80 4.22 21.19 -7.39
N GLN A 81 4.42 21.45 -8.69
CA GLN A 81 4.03 22.70 -9.32
C GLN A 81 2.51 22.79 -9.55
N TYR A 82 1.79 21.69 -9.54
CA TYR A 82 0.33 21.70 -9.60
C TYR A 82 -0.26 22.40 -8.37
N LYS A 83 -1.32 23.19 -8.58
CA LYS A 83 -1.98 23.94 -7.49
C LYS A 83 -2.43 23.04 -6.34
N LEU A 84 -2.88 21.81 -6.67
CA LEU A 84 -3.36 20.82 -5.70
C LEU A 84 -2.24 20.25 -4.80
N SER A 85 -0.96 20.40 -5.18
CA SER A 85 0.20 19.95 -4.41
C SER A 85 0.60 20.92 -3.29
N LYS A 86 0.23 22.21 -3.40
CA LYS A 86 0.63 23.25 -2.44
C LYS A 86 0.33 22.94 -0.97
N PRO A 87 -0.81 22.31 -0.60
CA PRO A 87 -1.08 21.96 0.79
C PRO A 87 -0.11 20.92 1.39
N PHE A 88 0.65 20.22 0.55
CA PHE A 88 1.61 19.19 0.97
C PHE A 88 3.02 19.73 1.12
N HIS A 89 3.33 20.92 0.58
CA HIS A 89 4.64 21.54 0.73
C HIS A 89 4.99 21.67 2.22
N ASN A 90 6.15 21.17 2.61
CA ASN A 90 6.66 21.18 3.99
C ASN A 90 5.74 20.50 5.03
N LEU A 91 4.83 19.64 4.58
CA LEU A 91 3.83 19.01 5.46
C LEU A 91 4.48 18.25 6.63
N ASN A 92 5.59 17.57 6.39
CA ASN A 92 6.27 16.71 7.37
C ASN A 92 7.46 17.41 8.06
N GLU A 93 7.63 18.72 7.88
CA GLU A 93 8.59 19.50 8.68
C GLU A 93 8.14 19.62 10.15
N SER A 94 9.12 19.76 11.04
CA SER A 94 8.89 19.79 12.49
C SER A 94 7.87 20.84 12.95
N VAL A 95 7.81 21.97 12.25
CA VAL A 95 6.84 23.06 12.51
C VAL A 95 5.39 22.60 12.32
N ASN A 96 5.16 21.58 11.51
CA ASN A 96 3.84 21.03 11.17
C ASN A 96 3.51 19.71 11.90
N SER A 97 4.34 19.27 12.86
CA SER A 97 4.21 17.97 13.54
C SER A 97 3.33 17.99 14.81
N GLY A 98 2.71 19.12 15.16
CA GLY A 98 1.85 19.22 16.35
C GLY A 98 0.54 18.42 16.25
N LEU A 99 0.00 18.00 17.41
CA LEU A 99 -1.22 17.18 17.50
C LEU A 99 -2.43 17.81 16.75
N LEU A 100 -2.57 19.12 16.78
CA LEU A 100 -3.64 19.83 16.04
C LEU A 100 -3.45 19.79 14.51
N SER A 101 -2.23 19.56 14.02
CA SER A 101 -1.96 19.44 12.59
C SER A 101 -2.43 18.10 12.03
N ILE A 102 -2.45 17.04 12.83
CA ILE A 102 -2.92 15.71 12.43
C ILE A 102 -4.37 15.76 11.92
N MET A 103 -5.24 16.47 12.64
CA MET A 103 -6.64 16.62 12.22
C MET A 103 -6.78 17.39 10.89
N LYS A 104 -5.92 18.38 10.64
CA LYS A 104 -5.90 19.07 9.34
C LYS A 104 -5.40 18.17 8.23
N ARG A 105 -4.38 17.37 8.50
CA ARG A 105 -3.77 16.43 7.56
C ARG A 105 -4.74 15.36 7.08
N ALA A 106 -5.53 14.76 7.97
CA ALA A 106 -6.54 13.73 7.64
C ALA A 106 -7.53 14.19 6.55
N ASN A 107 -7.77 15.49 6.44
CA ASN A 107 -8.70 16.06 5.47
C ASN A 107 -8.05 16.48 4.14
N LEU A 108 -6.73 16.33 3.97
CA LEU A 108 -6.03 16.77 2.74
C LEU A 108 -6.17 15.76 1.61
N PHE A 109 -6.15 14.46 1.92
CA PHE A 109 -6.05 13.42 0.90
C PHE A 109 -7.29 13.30 0.01
N ARG A 110 -8.50 13.32 0.57
CA ARG A 110 -9.74 13.14 -0.23
C ARG A 110 -9.93 14.24 -1.31
N PRO A 111 -9.77 15.54 -0.98
CA PRO A 111 -9.78 16.58 -2.01
C PRO A 111 -8.67 16.40 -3.04
N PHE A 112 -7.46 16.08 -2.60
CA PHE A 112 -6.33 15.81 -3.49
C PHE A 112 -6.63 14.68 -4.48
N ALA A 113 -7.06 13.52 -4.00
CA ALA A 113 -7.39 12.37 -4.84
C ALA A 113 -8.49 12.65 -5.85
N ARG A 114 -9.51 13.42 -5.44
CA ARG A 114 -10.57 13.89 -6.34
C ARG A 114 -10.02 14.82 -7.41
N ASP A 115 -9.21 15.80 -7.03
CA ASP A 115 -8.70 16.85 -7.90
C ASP A 115 -7.64 16.27 -8.87
N VAL A 116 -6.85 15.28 -8.46
CA VAL A 116 -5.95 14.53 -9.35
C VAL A 116 -6.75 13.80 -10.42
N ARG A 117 -7.78 13.02 -10.03
CA ARG A 117 -8.62 12.30 -11.00
C ARG A 117 -9.30 13.25 -11.98
N LYS A 118 -9.88 14.32 -11.48
CA LYS A 118 -10.49 15.36 -12.33
C LYS A 118 -9.45 15.96 -13.28
N GLY A 119 -8.26 16.27 -12.81
CA GLY A 119 -7.18 16.80 -13.64
C GLY A 119 -6.75 15.85 -14.75
N ILE A 120 -6.73 14.55 -14.49
CA ILE A 120 -6.47 13.51 -15.51
C ILE A 120 -7.59 13.49 -16.54
N GLU A 121 -8.84 13.46 -16.10
CA GLU A 121 -10.03 13.43 -16.98
C GLU A 121 -10.10 14.68 -17.89
N GLU A 122 -9.75 15.84 -17.36
CA GLU A 122 -9.71 17.11 -18.09
C GLU A 122 -8.42 17.33 -18.91
N GLY A 123 -7.43 16.42 -18.81
CA GLY A 123 -6.15 16.53 -19.50
C GLY A 123 -5.20 17.62 -18.93
N SER A 124 -5.51 18.18 -17.76
CA SER A 124 -4.67 19.18 -17.07
C SER A 124 -3.55 18.54 -16.23
N ILE A 125 -3.65 17.24 -15.93
CA ILE A 125 -2.63 16.42 -15.28
C ILE A 125 -2.30 15.25 -16.20
N ASP A 126 -1.00 15.07 -16.45
CA ASP A 126 -0.52 13.93 -17.24
C ASP A 126 -0.48 12.65 -16.39
N ASN A 127 -1.39 11.72 -16.69
CA ASN A 127 -1.43 10.41 -16.01
C ASN A 127 -0.10 9.64 -16.14
N SER A 128 0.64 9.85 -17.23
CA SER A 128 1.93 9.18 -17.42
C SER A 128 2.97 9.58 -16.36
N GLU A 129 2.88 10.79 -15.81
CA GLU A 129 3.74 11.23 -14.69
C GLU A 129 3.43 10.45 -13.43
N ILE A 130 2.13 10.30 -13.11
CA ILE A 130 1.69 9.55 -11.92
C ILE A 130 2.12 8.09 -12.01
N LEU A 131 1.94 7.46 -13.17
CA LEU A 131 2.37 6.08 -13.40
C LEU A 131 3.90 5.93 -13.29
N LYS A 132 4.67 6.91 -13.76
CA LYS A 132 6.14 6.90 -13.62
C LYS A 132 6.57 7.00 -12.15
N VAL A 133 5.94 7.88 -11.37
CA VAL A 133 6.21 8.01 -9.93
C VAL A 133 5.92 6.67 -9.25
N GLY A 134 4.72 6.12 -9.42
CA GLY A 134 4.35 4.83 -8.82
C GLY A 134 5.28 3.69 -9.21
N SER A 135 5.65 3.60 -10.50
CA SER A 135 6.58 2.59 -10.99
C SER A 135 7.99 2.75 -10.39
N SER A 136 8.50 3.98 -10.30
CA SER A 136 9.81 4.26 -9.69
C SER A 136 9.83 3.86 -8.21
N VAL A 137 8.83 4.27 -7.46
CA VAL A 137 8.70 3.97 -6.03
C VAL A 137 8.52 2.46 -5.79
N TRP A 138 7.77 1.78 -6.66
CA TRP A 138 7.64 0.33 -6.61
C TRP A 138 8.98 -0.38 -6.82
N GLN A 139 9.79 0.05 -7.79
CA GLN A 139 11.13 -0.49 -7.99
C GLN A 139 12.06 -0.23 -6.79
N GLU A 140 11.94 0.90 -6.12
CA GLU A 140 12.67 1.19 -4.88
C GLU A 140 12.24 0.26 -3.74
N THR A 141 10.94 -0.05 -3.63
CA THR A 141 10.41 -0.98 -2.63
C THR A 141 10.92 -2.40 -2.87
N ILE A 142 10.89 -2.89 -4.12
CA ILE A 142 11.47 -4.19 -4.50
C ILE A 142 12.96 -4.24 -4.11
N LYS A 143 13.72 -3.23 -4.51
CA LYS A 143 15.15 -3.14 -4.21
C LYS A 143 15.43 -3.10 -2.71
N ALA A 144 14.58 -2.43 -1.92
CA ALA A 144 14.71 -2.40 -0.47
C ALA A 144 14.47 -3.77 0.15
N ALA A 145 13.48 -4.53 -0.35
CA ALA A 145 13.22 -5.90 0.04
C ALA A 145 14.43 -6.81 -0.26
N ASP A 146 14.93 -6.78 -1.51
CA ASP A 146 16.08 -7.57 -1.93
C ASP A 146 17.34 -7.29 -1.10
N ASN A 147 17.63 -6.01 -0.86
CA ASN A 147 18.80 -5.59 -0.09
C ASN A 147 18.72 -6.01 1.38
N ALA A 148 17.53 -6.17 1.93
CA ALA A 148 17.31 -6.56 3.31
C ALA A 148 17.23 -8.08 3.52
N TYR A 149 17.03 -8.84 2.45
CA TYR A 149 16.93 -10.30 2.51
C TYR A 149 18.22 -10.96 3.01
N VAL A 150 18.12 -11.78 4.06
CA VAL A 150 19.23 -12.55 4.61
C VAL A 150 18.84 -14.02 4.67
N PRO A 151 19.32 -14.88 3.74
CA PRO A 151 18.95 -16.28 3.69
C PRO A 151 19.06 -17.01 5.04
N GLY A 152 17.96 -17.67 5.45
CA GLY A 152 17.90 -18.43 6.69
C GLY A 152 17.81 -17.58 7.98
N THR A 153 17.78 -16.23 7.88
CA THR A 153 17.73 -15.34 9.03
C THR A 153 16.57 -14.35 8.95
N PHE A 154 16.42 -13.66 7.82
CA PHE A 154 15.36 -12.67 7.63
C PHE A 154 14.82 -12.77 6.21
N THR A 155 13.54 -13.12 6.10
CA THR A 155 12.85 -13.25 4.83
C THR A 155 12.09 -11.96 4.50
N THR A 156 12.28 -11.44 3.30
CA THR A 156 11.58 -10.27 2.80
C THR A 156 10.71 -10.64 1.61
N PHE A 157 9.58 -9.97 1.50
CA PHE A 157 8.68 -10.08 0.36
C PHE A 157 8.47 -8.70 -0.26
N ALA A 158 8.35 -8.63 -1.58
CA ALA A 158 7.76 -7.48 -2.24
C ALA A 158 6.24 -7.55 -2.10
N GLY A 159 5.62 -6.43 -1.74
CA GLY A 159 4.17 -6.37 -1.57
C GLY A 159 3.63 -4.96 -1.73
N TYR A 160 2.32 -4.87 -1.84
CA TYR A 160 1.61 -3.60 -1.89
C TYR A 160 0.17 -3.79 -1.39
N GLU A 161 -0.51 -2.70 -1.07
CA GLU A 161 -1.91 -2.76 -0.69
C GLU A 161 -2.83 -2.33 -1.82
N TYR A 162 -3.72 -3.24 -2.21
CA TYR A 162 -4.88 -2.93 -3.04
C TYR A 162 -6.00 -2.39 -2.15
N SER A 163 -6.46 -1.18 -2.44
CA SER A 163 -7.47 -0.47 -1.65
C SER A 163 -8.75 -0.36 -2.44
N GLU A 164 -9.71 -1.21 -2.16
CA GLU A 164 -11.07 -1.06 -2.66
C GLU A 164 -11.76 0.08 -1.91
N GLY A 165 -12.56 0.86 -2.59
CA GLY A 165 -13.36 1.91 -1.98
C GLY A 165 -14.82 1.71 -2.23
N SER A 166 -15.62 1.52 -1.20
CA SER A 166 -17.05 1.55 -1.34
C SER A 166 -17.57 2.98 -1.51
N ALA A 167 -18.67 3.13 -2.25
CA ALA A 167 -19.41 4.40 -2.34
C ALA A 167 -20.17 4.74 -1.04
N SER A 168 -20.09 3.89 -0.02
CA SER A 168 -20.76 4.08 1.26
C SER A 168 -20.16 5.26 2.02
N PRO A 169 -20.98 6.11 2.63
CA PRO A 169 -20.51 7.19 3.51
C PRO A 169 -19.91 6.66 4.82
N ILE A 170 -20.11 5.40 5.17
CA ILE A 170 -19.47 4.71 6.30
C ILE A 170 -18.14 4.19 5.78
N LEU A 171 -17.09 4.27 6.61
CA LEU A 171 -15.73 3.77 6.34
C LEU A 171 -15.76 2.25 6.06
N ASN A 172 -16.18 1.85 4.89
CA ASN A 172 -16.07 0.47 4.44
C ASN A 172 -14.72 0.35 3.75
N THR A 173 -13.73 -0.11 4.50
CA THR A 173 -12.41 -0.43 3.99
C THR A 173 -12.40 -1.89 3.55
N LEU A 174 -12.20 -2.10 2.25
CA LEU A 174 -12.12 -3.42 1.64
C LEU A 174 -10.75 -3.55 0.99
N HIS A 175 -9.74 -3.69 1.82
CA HIS A 175 -8.35 -3.67 1.41
C HIS A 175 -7.74 -5.08 1.42
N ARG A 176 -6.66 -5.27 0.66
CA ARG A 176 -5.90 -6.52 0.57
C ARG A 176 -4.43 -6.24 0.39
N ASN A 177 -3.59 -6.84 1.21
CA ASN A 177 -2.15 -6.85 0.97
C ASN A 177 -1.83 -7.92 -0.06
N VAL A 178 -1.31 -7.51 -1.21
CA VAL A 178 -0.81 -8.41 -2.24
C VAL A 178 0.67 -8.66 -1.98
N ILE A 179 1.03 -9.93 -1.77
CA ILE A 179 2.40 -10.36 -1.45
C ILE A 179 2.89 -11.25 -2.58
N PHE A 180 4.05 -10.92 -3.15
CA PHE A 180 4.71 -11.72 -4.17
C PHE A 180 5.69 -12.71 -3.52
N ARG A 181 5.74 -13.93 -4.05
CA ARG A 181 6.66 -14.95 -3.56
C ARG A 181 8.12 -14.62 -3.84
N ASP A 182 8.39 -14.07 -5.02
CA ASP A 182 9.71 -13.72 -5.51
C ASP A 182 9.73 -12.26 -5.98
N THR A 183 10.91 -11.69 -6.14
CA THR A 183 11.09 -10.31 -6.61
C THR A 183 11.42 -10.21 -8.10
N GLU A 184 11.56 -11.35 -8.77
CA GLU A 184 11.89 -11.41 -10.19
C GLU A 184 10.66 -11.22 -11.09
N ASN A 185 10.85 -10.50 -12.18
CA ASN A 185 9.85 -10.30 -13.25
C ASN A 185 8.52 -9.67 -12.76
N LEU A 186 8.55 -8.94 -11.66
CA LEU A 186 7.38 -8.26 -11.13
C LEU A 186 6.85 -7.20 -12.12
N PRO A 187 5.53 -6.95 -12.13
CA PRO A 187 4.94 -5.94 -13.01
C PRO A 187 5.49 -4.55 -12.68
N ALA A 188 5.76 -3.75 -13.70
CA ALA A 188 6.25 -2.38 -13.52
C ALA A 188 5.17 -1.43 -12.97
N VAL A 189 3.90 -1.74 -13.20
CA VAL A 189 2.73 -1.00 -12.72
C VAL A 189 1.85 -1.95 -11.93
N LEU A 190 1.50 -1.54 -10.73
CA LEU A 190 0.65 -2.31 -9.83
C LEU A 190 -0.82 -2.12 -10.20
N PHE A 191 -1.59 -3.21 -10.09
CA PHE A 191 -3.04 -3.13 -10.20
C PHE A 191 -3.61 -2.47 -8.94
N SER A 192 -4.40 -1.44 -9.14
CA SER A 192 -4.91 -0.61 -8.05
C SER A 192 -6.42 -0.32 -8.23
N ARG A 193 -6.99 0.35 -7.27
CA ARG A 193 -8.35 0.92 -7.36
C ARG A 193 -8.55 1.83 -8.58
N LEU A 194 -7.49 2.43 -9.11
CA LEU A 194 -7.59 3.27 -10.31
C LEU A 194 -7.91 2.44 -11.56
N ASP A 195 -7.58 1.13 -11.53
CA ASP A 195 -7.90 0.17 -12.58
C ASP A 195 -9.30 -0.43 -12.38
N SER A 196 -9.61 -0.86 -11.15
CA SER A 196 -10.93 -1.39 -10.79
C SER A 196 -11.17 -1.37 -9.28
N ASN A 197 -12.43 -1.19 -8.87
CA ASN A 197 -12.87 -1.41 -7.48
C ASN A 197 -13.32 -2.85 -7.21
N ASP A 198 -13.39 -3.67 -8.26
CA ASP A 198 -13.85 -5.04 -8.18
C ASP A 198 -12.67 -5.96 -7.77
N PRO A 199 -12.72 -6.61 -6.60
CA PRO A 199 -11.64 -7.48 -6.13
C PRO A 199 -11.44 -8.71 -7.01
N GLU A 200 -12.47 -9.15 -7.75
CA GLU A 200 -12.36 -10.26 -8.69
C GLU A 200 -11.48 -9.89 -9.89
N LYS A 201 -11.43 -8.61 -10.26
CA LYS A 201 -10.50 -8.10 -11.28
C LYS A 201 -9.05 -8.10 -10.79
N LEU A 202 -8.82 -7.90 -9.49
CA LEU A 202 -7.51 -8.12 -8.90
C LEU A 202 -7.11 -9.61 -9.02
N TRP A 203 -8.03 -10.54 -8.72
CA TRP A 203 -7.74 -11.97 -8.88
C TRP A 203 -7.46 -12.34 -10.35
N ASP A 204 -8.23 -11.79 -11.32
CA ASP A 204 -7.96 -11.97 -12.76
C ASP A 204 -6.53 -11.52 -13.11
N TRP A 205 -6.10 -10.38 -12.57
CA TRP A 205 -4.76 -9.85 -12.79
C TRP A 205 -3.68 -10.74 -12.15
N MET A 206 -3.89 -11.22 -10.92
CA MET A 206 -2.98 -12.15 -10.23
C MET A 206 -2.88 -13.49 -10.98
N ASP A 207 -4.00 -14.03 -11.46
CA ASP A 207 -4.02 -15.26 -12.27
C ASP A 207 -3.25 -15.09 -13.59
N ASN A 208 -3.40 -13.95 -14.24
CA ASN A 208 -2.63 -13.61 -15.44
C ASN A 208 -1.11 -13.50 -15.18
N LEU A 209 -0.71 -13.02 -14.00
CA LEU A 209 0.69 -13.00 -13.59
C LEU A 209 1.18 -14.42 -13.28
N ARG A 210 0.40 -15.21 -12.59
CA ARG A 210 0.71 -16.62 -12.26
C ARG A 210 0.93 -17.45 -13.53
N ALA A 211 0.12 -17.23 -14.56
CA ALA A 211 0.30 -17.88 -15.87
C ALA A 211 1.63 -17.50 -16.55
N LYS A 212 2.27 -16.40 -16.12
CA LYS A 212 3.61 -15.96 -16.57
C LYS A 212 4.73 -16.34 -15.59
N GLY A 213 4.41 -17.12 -14.55
CA GLY A 213 5.37 -17.57 -13.54
C GLY A 213 5.58 -16.61 -12.37
N VAL A 214 4.76 -15.57 -12.23
CA VAL A 214 4.82 -14.64 -11.09
C VAL A 214 3.75 -15.03 -10.07
N GLU A 215 4.18 -15.63 -8.97
CA GLU A 215 3.30 -16.12 -7.90
C GLU A 215 3.01 -15.03 -6.88
N SER A 216 1.76 -14.92 -6.48
CA SER A 216 1.31 -13.98 -5.43
C SER A 216 0.10 -14.52 -4.69
N LEU A 217 -0.14 -13.96 -3.51
CA LEU A 217 -1.37 -14.11 -2.75
C LEU A 217 -1.86 -12.75 -2.27
N ALA A 218 -3.14 -12.64 -1.96
CA ALA A 218 -3.72 -11.45 -1.35
C ALA A 218 -4.25 -11.80 0.05
N ILE A 219 -4.10 -10.85 0.99
CA ILE A 219 -4.54 -10.98 2.38
C ILE A 219 -5.58 -9.91 2.65
N PRO A 220 -6.89 -10.22 2.59
CA PRO A 220 -7.94 -9.30 3.01
C PRO A 220 -7.76 -8.91 4.47
N HIS A 221 -7.96 -7.64 4.75
CA HIS A 221 -7.94 -7.10 6.10
C HIS A 221 -9.07 -6.10 6.31
N ASN A 222 -9.21 -5.53 7.52
CA ASN A 222 -10.31 -4.63 7.88
C ASN A 222 -11.71 -5.27 7.82
N SER A 223 -11.83 -6.58 7.95
CA SER A 223 -13.14 -7.24 7.96
C SER A 223 -14.06 -6.71 9.07
N ASN A 224 -13.48 -6.34 10.21
CA ASN A 224 -14.16 -5.71 11.33
C ASN A 224 -14.68 -4.28 11.03
N LEU A 225 -14.16 -3.62 10.00
CA LEU A 225 -14.56 -2.27 9.54
C LEU A 225 -15.31 -2.30 8.20
N SER A 226 -15.56 -3.49 7.65
CA SER A 226 -16.15 -3.65 6.31
C SER A 226 -17.68 -3.49 6.28
N GLY A 227 -18.35 -3.42 7.42
CA GLY A 227 -19.81 -3.44 7.46
C GLY A 227 -20.43 -4.74 6.93
N GLY A 228 -19.69 -5.85 6.96
CA GLY A 228 -20.11 -7.15 6.44
C GLY A 228 -19.77 -7.38 4.96
N LEU A 229 -19.18 -6.40 4.27
CA LEU A 229 -18.93 -6.48 2.83
C LEU A 229 -17.71 -7.32 2.45
N SER A 230 -16.78 -7.61 3.38
CA SER A 230 -15.58 -8.40 3.08
C SER A 230 -15.87 -9.86 2.69
N PHE A 231 -16.98 -10.42 3.19
CA PHE A 231 -17.33 -11.83 3.00
C PHE A 231 -18.83 -11.98 2.71
N MET A 232 -19.27 -11.30 1.63
CA MET A 232 -20.64 -11.42 1.13
C MET A 232 -20.86 -12.80 0.51
N LEU A 233 -22.15 -13.20 0.41
CA LEU A 233 -22.57 -14.43 -0.28
C LEU A 233 -22.80 -14.20 -1.77
N ASP A 234 -22.65 -12.97 -2.22
CA ASP A 234 -22.75 -12.57 -3.62
C ASP A 234 -21.39 -12.04 -4.09
N ASP A 235 -21.11 -12.15 -5.39
CA ASP A 235 -19.97 -11.52 -6.06
C ASP A 235 -20.12 -9.99 -6.13
N PHE A 236 -19.13 -9.32 -6.70
CA PHE A 236 -19.15 -7.86 -6.85
C PHE A 236 -20.35 -7.34 -7.68
N ASN A 237 -20.91 -8.17 -8.54
CA ASN A 237 -22.05 -7.85 -9.40
C ASN A 237 -23.41 -8.26 -8.78
N GLY A 238 -23.41 -8.82 -7.57
CA GLY A 238 -24.61 -9.26 -6.86
C GLY A 238 -25.14 -10.60 -7.36
N VAL A 239 -24.28 -11.47 -7.90
CA VAL A 239 -24.60 -12.84 -8.27
C VAL A 239 -24.16 -13.76 -7.13
N GLU A 240 -25.02 -14.69 -6.73
CA GLU A 240 -24.72 -15.69 -5.70
C GLU A 240 -23.41 -16.43 -6.03
N ILE A 241 -22.49 -16.53 -5.06
CA ILE A 241 -21.20 -17.17 -5.23
C ILE A 241 -21.38 -18.67 -5.45
N ASP A 242 -20.62 -19.22 -6.39
CA ASP A 242 -20.60 -20.62 -6.74
C ASP A 242 -19.27 -21.30 -6.37
N GLU A 243 -19.11 -22.55 -6.77
CA GLU A 243 -17.89 -23.32 -6.52
C GLU A 243 -16.68 -22.73 -7.24
N ASP A 244 -16.83 -22.22 -8.45
CA ASP A 244 -15.74 -21.63 -9.24
C ASP A 244 -15.24 -20.34 -8.57
N PHE A 245 -16.15 -19.49 -8.10
CA PHE A 245 -15.82 -18.32 -7.31
C PHE A 245 -15.06 -18.70 -6.02
N ALA A 246 -15.57 -19.70 -5.29
CA ALA A 246 -14.96 -20.13 -4.04
C ALA A 246 -13.54 -20.69 -4.26
N GLN A 247 -13.32 -21.47 -5.31
CA GLN A 247 -12.00 -21.99 -5.67
C GLN A 247 -11.04 -20.87 -6.07
N LYS A 248 -11.49 -19.92 -6.88
CA LYS A 248 -10.70 -18.77 -7.31
C LYS A 248 -10.30 -17.91 -6.12
N ARG A 249 -11.25 -17.66 -5.21
CA ARG A 249 -10.98 -16.93 -3.97
C ARG A 249 -9.96 -17.66 -3.10
N ALA A 250 -10.13 -18.95 -2.85
CA ALA A 250 -9.21 -19.74 -2.04
C ALA A 250 -7.79 -19.78 -2.61
N LEU A 251 -7.64 -19.73 -3.95
CA LEU A 251 -6.35 -19.66 -4.62
C LEU A 251 -5.66 -18.30 -4.40
N ASN A 252 -6.42 -17.21 -4.49
CA ASN A 252 -5.87 -15.86 -4.45
C ASN A 252 -5.83 -15.27 -3.03
N GLU A 253 -6.80 -15.63 -2.16
CA GLU A 253 -6.93 -15.13 -0.78
C GLU A 253 -6.90 -16.30 0.24
N PRO A 254 -5.79 -17.06 0.35
CA PRO A 254 -5.71 -18.22 1.26
C PRO A 254 -5.57 -17.82 2.73
N LEU A 255 -5.34 -16.56 3.02
CA LEU A 255 -5.15 -15.99 4.34
C LEU A 255 -6.08 -14.79 4.55
N VAL A 256 -6.35 -14.47 5.81
CA VAL A 256 -7.08 -13.25 6.22
C VAL A 256 -6.45 -12.69 7.48
N GLU A 257 -6.31 -11.38 7.54
CA GLU A 257 -6.05 -10.66 8.78
C GLU A 257 -7.38 -10.46 9.52
N ILE A 258 -7.49 -11.00 10.72
CA ILE A 258 -8.78 -11.09 11.44
C ILE A 258 -9.25 -9.69 11.89
N THR A 259 -8.32 -8.87 12.34
CA THR A 259 -8.61 -7.51 12.83
C THR A 259 -7.37 -6.63 12.69
N GLN A 260 -7.61 -5.40 12.44
CA GLN A 260 -6.58 -4.36 12.39
C GLN A 260 -6.74 -3.41 13.58
#